data_6b90fdea31e630d5288589bbcec25388
#
_entry.id   6b90fdea31e630d5288589bbcec25388
#
_cell.length_a   1.000
_cell.length_b   1.000
_cell.length_c   1.000
_cell.angle_alpha   90.00
_cell.angle_beta   90.00
_cell.angle_gamma   90.00
#
_symmetry.space_group_name_H-M   'P 1'
#
loop_
_entity.id
_entity.type
_entity.pdbx_description
1 polymer ?
#
loop_
_entity_poly.entity_id
_entity_poly.type
_entity_poly.pdbx_seq_one_letter_code
_entity_poly.pdbx_strand_id
1 'polypeptide(L)'
;MQEHRYREGAIDPVRELAMQILGRVHEEGAYANVALMQALRGAHLTERDRRFLTELVYGSVKAGDTLDYMIQQYLRGDMKYVQPKVREILRLGIYQIFFMDRVPASAACNTAVELAKKYGRKGAAAFVNGVLRAAVRTPARARVPRGRSARLLALREQHPQWMVAHWIDIYGY
;
A
#
# COMPACT_ATOMS: atom_id res chain seq x y z
N MET A 1 -7.49 -24.77 13.48
CA MET A 1 -6.74 -23.59 13.03
C MET A 1 -6.26 -23.90 11.62
N GLN A 2 -7.10 -23.62 10.60
CA GLN A 2 -6.70 -23.83 9.21
C GLN A 2 -5.97 -22.57 8.74
N GLU A 3 -4.64 -22.62 8.73
CA GLU A 3 -3.84 -21.72 7.92
C GLU A 3 -4.28 -21.93 6.47
N HIS A 4 -4.85 -20.89 5.87
CA HIS A 4 -4.99 -20.83 4.42
C HIS A 4 -3.58 -20.82 3.84
N ARG A 5 -3.03 -22.01 3.57
CA ARG A 5 -1.87 -22.16 2.67
C ARG A 5 -2.34 -21.71 1.29
N TYR A 6 -2.05 -20.45 0.96
CA TYR A 6 -2.13 -20.01 -0.43
C TYR A 6 -1.23 -20.93 -1.24
N ARG A 7 -1.82 -21.62 -2.21
CA ARG A 7 -1.03 -22.41 -3.17
C ARG A 7 -0.05 -21.44 -3.85
N GLU A 8 1.22 -21.78 -3.88
CA GLU A 8 2.20 -21.06 -4.68
C GLU A 8 1.65 -20.85 -6.10
N GLY A 9 1.62 -19.59 -6.57
CA GLY A 9 1.09 -19.23 -7.87
C GLY A 9 -0.40 -18.86 -7.88
N ALA A 10 -1.14 -18.96 -6.77
CA ALA A 10 -2.53 -18.51 -6.70
C ALA A 10 -2.60 -17.03 -6.29
N ILE A 11 -3.48 -16.27 -6.95
CA ILE A 11 -3.74 -14.87 -6.59
C ILE A 11 -4.57 -14.84 -5.31
N ASP A 12 -4.14 -14.01 -4.37
CA ASP A 12 -4.90 -13.71 -3.16
C ASP A 12 -6.10 -12.81 -3.49
N PRO A 13 -7.33 -13.30 -3.35
CA PRO A 13 -8.51 -12.56 -3.77
C PRO A 13 -8.74 -11.29 -2.94
N VAL A 14 -8.36 -11.27 -1.68
CA VAL A 14 -8.54 -10.11 -0.81
C VAL A 14 -7.59 -8.99 -1.19
N ARG A 15 -6.32 -9.32 -1.44
CA ARG A 15 -5.31 -8.36 -1.89
C ARG A 15 -5.57 -7.87 -3.30
N GLU A 16 -6.06 -8.74 -4.17
CA GLU A 16 -6.49 -8.35 -5.52
C GLU A 16 -7.64 -7.33 -5.46
N LEU A 17 -8.63 -7.59 -4.62
CA LEU A 17 -9.76 -6.69 -4.41
C LEU A 17 -9.30 -5.35 -3.81
N ALA A 18 -8.39 -5.37 -2.84
CA ALA A 18 -7.79 -4.16 -2.28
C ALA A 18 -7.08 -3.32 -3.35
N MET A 19 -6.27 -3.96 -4.20
CA MET A 19 -5.59 -3.29 -5.33
C MET A 19 -6.60 -2.61 -6.27
N GLN A 20 -7.68 -3.30 -6.61
CA GLN A 20 -8.73 -2.75 -7.50
C GLN A 20 -9.44 -1.57 -6.86
N ILE A 21 -9.76 -1.63 -5.55
CA ILE A 21 -10.36 -0.52 -4.81
C ILE A 21 -9.43 0.68 -4.78
N LEU A 22 -8.14 0.49 -4.48
CA LEU A 22 -7.16 1.58 -4.46
C LEU A 22 -6.99 2.21 -5.85
N GLY A 23 -7.02 1.41 -6.92
CA GLY A 23 -7.00 1.92 -8.29
C GLY A 23 -8.20 2.83 -8.57
N ARG A 24 -9.40 2.46 -8.14
CA ARG A 24 -10.59 3.32 -8.26
C ARG A 24 -10.47 4.62 -7.46
N VAL A 25 -9.88 4.57 -6.28
CA VAL A 25 -9.67 5.75 -5.45
C VAL A 25 -8.65 6.70 -6.09
N HIS A 26 -7.52 6.20 -6.54
CA HIS A 26 -6.41 7.04 -6.99
C HIS A 26 -6.50 7.44 -8.47
N GLU A 27 -7.03 6.57 -9.33
CA GLU A 27 -7.10 6.85 -10.78
C GLU A 27 -8.47 7.41 -11.21
N GLU A 28 -9.55 7.00 -10.55
CA GLU A 28 -10.91 7.39 -10.92
C GLU A 28 -11.54 8.42 -9.96
N GLY A 29 -10.86 8.74 -8.85
CA GLY A 29 -11.36 9.69 -7.85
C GLY A 29 -12.52 9.17 -7.00
N ALA A 30 -12.69 7.85 -6.90
CA ALA A 30 -13.73 7.26 -6.07
C ALA A 30 -13.48 7.49 -4.58
N TYR A 31 -14.54 7.68 -3.80
CA TYR A 31 -14.43 7.70 -2.34
C TYR A 31 -14.14 6.30 -1.81
N ALA A 32 -13.12 6.19 -0.94
CA ALA A 32 -12.65 4.89 -0.42
C ALA A 32 -13.75 4.11 0.31
N ASN A 33 -14.57 4.76 1.12
CA ASN A 33 -15.69 4.14 1.82
C ASN A 33 -16.75 3.58 0.85
N VAL A 34 -17.07 4.32 -0.21
CA VAL A 34 -18.05 3.89 -1.21
C VAL A 34 -17.52 2.69 -2.01
N ALA A 35 -16.29 2.77 -2.51
CA ALA A 35 -15.66 1.70 -3.25
C ALA A 35 -15.52 0.42 -2.41
N LEU A 36 -15.12 0.54 -1.16
CA LEU A 36 -15.00 -0.58 -0.23
C LEU A 36 -16.37 -1.21 0.07
N MET A 37 -17.39 -0.41 0.37
CA MET A 37 -18.74 -0.93 0.64
C MET A 37 -19.33 -1.68 -0.55
N GLN A 38 -19.15 -1.17 -1.76
CA GLN A 38 -19.60 -1.85 -2.98
C GLN A 38 -18.91 -3.20 -3.16
N ALA A 39 -17.59 -3.24 -2.96
CA ALA A 39 -16.80 -4.47 -3.05
C ALA A 39 -17.22 -5.50 -1.98
N LEU A 40 -17.45 -5.07 -0.74
CA LEU A 40 -17.88 -5.94 0.35
C LEU A 40 -19.29 -6.53 0.14
N ARG A 41 -20.18 -5.83 -0.58
CA ARG A 41 -21.51 -6.35 -0.93
C ARG A 41 -21.44 -7.41 -2.02
N GLY A 42 -20.54 -7.25 -2.98
CA GLY A 42 -20.40 -8.15 -4.14
C GLY A 42 -19.51 -9.37 -3.91
N ALA A 43 -18.72 -9.40 -2.85
CA ALA A 43 -17.75 -10.45 -2.60
C ALA A 43 -18.19 -11.40 -1.47
N HIS A 44 -18.07 -12.71 -1.72
CA HIS A 44 -18.27 -13.74 -0.70
C HIS A 44 -16.98 -13.87 0.14
N LEU A 45 -16.81 -12.99 1.14
CA LEU A 45 -15.67 -12.97 2.03
C LEU A 45 -16.04 -13.44 3.42
N THR A 46 -15.12 -14.15 4.07
CA THR A 46 -15.23 -14.45 5.49
C THR A 46 -15.15 -13.17 6.32
N GLU A 47 -15.63 -13.20 7.56
CA GLU A 47 -15.54 -12.04 8.46
C GLU A 47 -14.09 -11.57 8.68
N ARG A 48 -13.17 -12.53 8.76
CA ARG A 48 -11.73 -12.25 8.84
C ARG A 48 -11.22 -11.52 7.62
N ASP A 49 -11.60 -11.97 6.42
CA ASP A 49 -11.17 -11.38 5.16
C ASP A 49 -11.76 -9.98 4.96
N ARG A 50 -13.01 -9.76 5.40
CA ARG A 50 -13.66 -8.46 5.39
C ARG A 50 -12.91 -7.44 6.26
N ARG A 51 -12.51 -7.84 7.47
CA ARG A 51 -11.71 -6.99 8.36
C ARG A 51 -10.33 -6.71 7.77
N PHE A 52 -9.68 -7.71 7.22
CA PHE A 52 -8.39 -7.58 6.59
C PHE A 52 -8.44 -6.63 5.37
N LEU A 53 -9.44 -6.80 4.50
CA LEU A 53 -9.68 -5.91 3.37
C LEU A 53 -9.91 -4.46 3.82
N THR A 54 -10.72 -4.27 4.83
CA THR A 54 -11.05 -2.93 5.37
C THR A 54 -9.80 -2.23 5.91
N GLU A 55 -8.99 -2.93 6.71
CA GLU A 55 -7.73 -2.41 7.24
C GLU A 55 -6.75 -2.08 6.11
N LEU A 56 -6.62 -2.97 5.14
CA LEU A 56 -5.70 -2.82 4.02
C LEU A 56 -6.05 -1.61 3.14
N VAL A 57 -7.33 -1.42 2.85
CA VAL A 57 -7.81 -0.29 2.03
C VAL A 57 -7.69 1.03 2.79
N TYR A 58 -8.29 1.15 3.97
CA TYR A 58 -8.28 2.41 4.72
C TYR A 58 -6.88 2.80 5.18
N GLY A 59 -6.08 1.83 5.62
CA GLY A 59 -4.71 2.08 6.01
C GLY A 59 -3.84 2.55 4.84
N SER A 60 -3.97 1.92 3.67
CA SER A 60 -3.23 2.32 2.47
C SER A 60 -3.65 3.69 1.94
N VAL A 61 -4.94 4.02 1.99
CA VAL A 61 -5.44 5.36 1.59
C VAL A 61 -4.92 6.42 2.55
N LYS A 62 -5.03 6.19 3.86
CA LYS A 62 -4.54 7.12 4.88
C LYS A 62 -3.05 7.38 4.76
N ALA A 63 -2.27 6.31 4.54
CA ALA A 63 -0.82 6.38 4.46
C ALA A 63 -0.29 6.74 3.06
N GLY A 64 -1.13 7.05 2.08
CA GLY A 64 -0.78 7.16 0.66
C GLY A 64 0.49 7.94 0.36
N ASP A 65 0.59 9.19 0.80
CA ASP A 65 1.79 10.02 0.58
C ASP A 65 3.03 9.44 1.29
N THR A 66 2.84 8.86 2.47
CA THR A 66 3.91 8.20 3.22
C THR A 66 4.38 6.94 2.49
N LEU A 67 3.46 6.13 1.96
CA LEU A 67 3.80 4.95 1.17
C LEU A 67 4.58 5.33 -0.09
N ASP A 68 4.16 6.35 -0.80
CA ASP A 68 4.86 6.83 -1.99
C ASP A 68 6.27 7.32 -1.66
N TYR A 69 6.42 8.08 -0.57
CA TYR A 69 7.73 8.47 -0.06
C TYR A 69 8.60 7.24 0.23
N MET A 70 8.07 6.25 0.96
CA MET A 70 8.82 5.04 1.33
C MET A 70 9.23 4.23 0.10
N ILE A 71 8.31 4.03 -0.86
CA ILE A 71 8.58 3.31 -2.11
C ILE A 71 9.70 4.02 -2.89
N GLN A 72 9.63 5.35 -2.99
CA GLN A 72 10.61 6.16 -3.73
C GLN A 72 12.05 5.94 -3.23
N GLN A 73 12.24 5.62 -1.96
CA GLN A 73 13.58 5.34 -1.40
C GLN A 73 14.23 4.09 -1.99
N TYR A 74 13.45 3.20 -2.60
CA TYR A 74 13.93 1.94 -3.21
C TYR A 74 13.90 1.96 -4.73
N LEU A 75 13.39 3.02 -5.34
CA LEU A 75 13.36 3.19 -6.80
C LEU A 75 14.66 3.83 -7.30
N ARG A 76 15.05 3.45 -8.52
CA ARG A 76 16.10 4.17 -9.27
C ARG A 76 15.54 5.36 -10.06
N GLY A 77 14.25 5.30 -10.41
CA GLY A 77 13.51 6.33 -11.14
C GLY A 77 12.40 6.95 -10.29
N ASP A 78 11.53 7.70 -10.93
CA ASP A 78 10.41 8.38 -10.27
C ASP A 78 9.16 7.50 -10.28
N MET A 79 8.45 7.46 -9.17
CA MET A 79 7.19 6.74 -8.96
C MET A 79 6.13 7.07 -10.02
N LYS A 80 6.15 8.29 -10.60
CA LYS A 80 5.21 8.71 -11.64
C LYS A 80 5.31 7.89 -12.93
N TYR A 81 6.46 7.28 -13.21
CA TYR A 81 6.67 6.42 -14.38
C TYR A 81 6.31 4.94 -14.12
N VAL A 82 6.01 4.59 -12.90
CA VAL A 82 5.55 3.24 -12.55
C VAL A 82 4.10 3.09 -13.04
N GLN A 83 3.82 1.96 -13.67
CA GLN A 83 2.46 1.64 -14.15
C GLN A 83 1.43 1.74 -13.00
N PRO A 84 0.24 2.36 -13.20
CA PRO A 84 -0.73 2.61 -12.13
C PRO A 84 -1.06 1.39 -11.27
N LYS A 85 -1.41 0.26 -11.87
CA LYS A 85 -1.70 -0.97 -11.10
C LYS A 85 -0.49 -1.48 -10.31
N VAL A 86 0.72 -1.31 -10.84
CA VAL A 86 1.96 -1.70 -10.15
C VAL A 86 2.23 -0.75 -8.97
N ARG A 87 1.89 0.53 -9.08
CA ARG A 87 1.94 1.46 -7.93
C ARG A 87 1.06 0.97 -6.78
N GLU A 88 -0.18 0.57 -7.07
CA GLU A 88 -1.08 0.06 -6.03
C GLU A 88 -0.56 -1.24 -5.41
N ILE A 89 0.00 -2.14 -6.21
CA ILE A 89 0.63 -3.36 -5.71
C ILE A 89 1.81 -3.03 -4.77
N LEU A 90 2.65 -2.07 -5.12
CA LEU A 90 3.75 -1.61 -4.27
C LEU A 90 3.24 -0.96 -2.98
N ARG A 91 2.23 -0.08 -3.05
CA ARG A 91 1.61 0.54 -1.87
C ARG A 91 1.08 -0.50 -0.90
N LEU A 92 0.33 -1.51 -1.40
CA LEU A 92 -0.16 -2.61 -0.60
C LEU A 92 0.96 -3.45 0.02
N GLY A 93 2.01 -3.72 -0.74
CA GLY A 93 3.16 -4.48 -0.24
C GLY A 93 3.89 -3.75 0.87
N ILE A 94 4.21 -2.47 0.67
CA ILE A 94 4.89 -1.62 1.66
C ILE A 94 4.01 -1.41 2.89
N TYR A 95 2.69 -1.18 2.72
CA TYR A 95 1.78 -1.04 3.85
C TYR A 95 1.80 -2.28 4.74
N GLN A 96 1.70 -3.46 4.16
CA GLN A 96 1.74 -4.73 4.91
C GLN A 96 3.08 -4.95 5.62
N ILE A 97 4.20 -4.66 4.95
CA ILE A 97 5.54 -4.87 5.51
C ILE A 97 5.80 -3.94 6.72
N PHE A 98 5.37 -2.67 6.65
CA PHE A 98 5.73 -1.67 7.64
C PHE A 98 4.64 -1.36 8.68
N PHE A 99 3.37 -1.63 8.37
CA PHE A 99 2.24 -1.21 9.21
C PHE A 99 1.33 -2.36 9.65
N MET A 100 1.57 -3.59 9.19
CA MET A 100 0.75 -4.74 9.57
C MET A 100 1.61 -5.85 10.20
N ASP A 101 1.81 -5.79 11.51
CA ASP A 101 2.70 -6.69 12.25
C ASP A 101 2.32 -8.18 12.13
N ARG A 102 1.04 -8.47 11.87
CA ARG A 102 0.53 -9.84 11.74
C ARG A 102 0.71 -10.45 10.36
N VAL A 103 1.17 -9.67 9.38
CA VAL A 103 1.43 -10.14 8.02
C VAL A 103 2.91 -10.43 7.86
N PRO A 104 3.31 -11.68 7.60
CA PRO A 104 4.70 -11.99 7.31
C PRO A 104 5.17 -11.24 6.05
N ALA A 105 6.36 -10.66 6.11
CA ALA A 105 6.94 -9.93 4.97
C ALA A 105 7.05 -10.82 3.71
N SER A 106 7.33 -12.11 3.88
CA SER A 106 7.34 -13.07 2.78
C SER A 106 5.99 -13.21 2.09
N ALA A 107 4.89 -13.23 2.87
CA ALA A 107 3.53 -13.29 2.32
C ALA A 107 3.19 -12.02 1.56
N ALA A 108 3.53 -10.83 2.09
CA ALA A 108 3.34 -9.57 1.41
C ALA A 108 4.10 -9.51 0.07
N CYS A 109 5.36 -9.94 0.04
CA CYS A 109 6.17 -9.99 -1.17
C CYS A 109 5.61 -10.97 -2.21
N ASN A 110 5.31 -12.21 -1.79
CA ASN A 110 4.86 -13.26 -2.71
C ASN A 110 3.53 -12.92 -3.37
N THR A 111 2.55 -12.44 -2.59
CA THR A 111 1.24 -12.05 -3.13
C THR A 111 1.33 -10.83 -4.05
N ALA A 112 2.19 -9.87 -3.75
CA ALA A 112 2.46 -8.73 -4.61
C ALA A 112 3.08 -9.16 -5.97
N VAL A 113 4.00 -10.12 -5.95
CA VAL A 113 4.60 -10.67 -7.17
C VAL A 113 3.55 -11.37 -8.04
N GLU A 114 2.65 -12.16 -7.46
CA GLU A 114 1.57 -12.81 -8.22
C GLU A 114 0.60 -11.78 -8.84
N LEU A 115 0.25 -10.73 -8.10
CA LEU A 115 -0.53 -9.62 -8.67
C LEU A 115 0.21 -8.92 -9.81
N ALA A 116 1.52 -8.69 -9.68
CA ALA A 116 2.33 -8.06 -10.71
C ALA A 116 2.47 -8.92 -11.98
N LYS A 117 2.48 -10.24 -11.85
CA LYS A 117 2.42 -11.16 -13.00
C LYS A 117 1.12 -11.01 -13.77
N LYS A 118 0.00 -10.87 -13.09
CA LYS A 118 -1.33 -10.74 -13.71
C LYS A 118 -1.58 -9.37 -14.31
N TYR A 119 -1.24 -8.32 -13.60
CA TYR A 119 -1.65 -6.95 -13.92
C TYR A 119 -0.55 -6.06 -14.48
N GLY A 120 0.71 -6.45 -14.29
CA GLY A 120 1.87 -5.72 -14.77
C GLY A 120 2.28 -6.08 -16.19
N ARG A 121 3.07 -5.21 -16.80
CA ARG A 121 3.75 -5.50 -18.07
C ARG A 121 4.95 -6.44 -17.83
N LYS A 122 5.55 -6.91 -18.92
CA LYS A 122 6.77 -7.73 -18.85
C LYS A 122 7.82 -7.07 -17.93
N GLY A 123 8.35 -7.85 -16.99
CA GLY A 123 9.33 -7.38 -16.01
C GLY A 123 8.74 -6.80 -14.71
N ALA A 124 7.42 -6.54 -14.64
CA ALA A 124 6.79 -5.95 -13.45
C ALA A 124 6.94 -6.84 -12.21
N ALA A 125 6.82 -8.15 -12.35
CA ALA A 125 6.97 -9.08 -11.22
C ALA A 125 8.39 -9.04 -10.61
N ALA A 126 9.42 -9.03 -11.45
CA ALA A 126 10.80 -8.92 -11.01
C ALA A 126 11.07 -7.54 -10.36
N PHE A 127 10.51 -6.49 -10.93
CA PHE A 127 10.60 -5.12 -10.39
C PHE A 127 9.95 -5.02 -9.01
N VAL A 128 8.71 -5.48 -8.84
CA VAL A 128 8.00 -5.48 -7.57
C VAL A 128 8.74 -6.31 -6.52
N ASN A 129 9.20 -7.51 -6.90
CA ASN A 129 9.99 -8.35 -6.00
C ASN A 129 11.27 -7.64 -5.54
N GLY A 130 11.99 -7.01 -6.46
CA GLY A 130 13.22 -6.27 -6.16
C GLY A 130 12.99 -5.13 -5.16
N VAL A 131 11.95 -4.32 -5.37
CA VAL A 131 11.59 -3.20 -4.49
C VAL A 131 11.19 -3.69 -3.10
N LEU A 132 10.27 -4.64 -3.01
CA LEU A 132 9.75 -5.11 -1.71
C LEU A 132 10.82 -5.88 -0.90
N ARG A 133 11.63 -6.70 -1.55
CA ARG A 133 12.73 -7.39 -0.86
C ARG A 133 13.83 -6.43 -0.40
N ALA A 134 14.09 -5.35 -1.15
CA ALA A 134 15.00 -4.30 -0.69
C ALA A 134 14.43 -3.58 0.54
N ALA A 135 13.13 -3.32 0.58
CA ALA A 135 12.46 -2.72 1.73
C ALA A 135 12.56 -3.60 2.98
N VAL A 136 12.35 -4.90 2.84
CA VAL A 136 12.51 -5.87 3.93
C VAL A 136 13.96 -5.93 4.43
N ARG A 137 14.92 -5.93 3.52
CA ARG A 137 16.35 -6.05 3.84
C ARG A 137 16.94 -4.78 4.45
N THR A 138 16.50 -3.61 4.01
CA THR A 138 17.03 -2.31 4.43
C THR A 138 15.91 -1.35 4.87
N PRO A 139 15.12 -1.69 5.91
CA PRO A 139 13.93 -0.93 6.29
C PRO A 139 14.26 0.51 6.77
N ALA A 140 15.48 0.74 7.24
CA ALA A 140 15.91 2.06 7.68
C ALA A 140 15.88 3.12 6.55
N ARG A 141 16.01 2.72 5.28
CA ARG A 141 15.92 3.63 4.13
C ARG A 141 14.54 4.27 3.97
N ALA A 142 13.49 3.57 4.39
CA ALA A 142 12.11 4.07 4.30
C ALA A 142 11.75 5.08 5.41
N ARG A 143 12.61 5.28 6.40
CA ARG A 143 12.31 6.19 7.51
C ARG A 143 12.18 7.63 7.02
N VAL A 144 11.08 8.27 7.39
CA VAL A 144 10.91 9.70 7.18
C VAL A 144 11.87 10.44 8.12
N PRO A 145 12.72 11.36 7.61
CA PRO A 145 13.65 12.11 8.44
C PRO A 145 12.92 12.90 9.53
N ARG A 146 13.58 13.07 10.68
CA ARG A 146 13.12 14.01 11.70
C ARG A 146 13.38 15.44 11.23
N GLY A 147 12.39 16.31 11.40
CA GLY A 147 12.50 17.72 11.00
C GLY A 147 11.22 18.47 11.31
N ARG A 148 11.31 19.81 11.29
CA ARG A 148 10.21 20.72 11.66
C ARG A 148 9.44 21.28 10.46
N SER A 149 9.50 20.64 9.29
CA SER A 149 8.67 21.05 8.15
C SER A 149 7.30 20.37 8.19
N ALA A 150 6.27 21.10 7.74
CA ALA A 150 4.93 20.56 7.60
C ALA A 150 4.91 19.26 6.76
N ARG A 151 5.73 19.19 5.70
CA ARG A 151 5.86 18.00 4.87
C ARG A 151 6.38 16.78 5.65
N LEU A 152 7.46 16.93 6.40
CA LEU A 152 8.03 15.81 7.15
C LEU A 152 7.10 15.34 8.27
N LEU A 153 6.43 16.29 8.93
CA LEU A 153 5.45 15.98 9.95
C LEU A 153 4.23 15.24 9.32
N ALA A 154 3.72 15.74 8.21
CA ALA A 154 2.63 15.11 7.47
C ALA A 154 2.94 13.66 7.07
N LEU A 155 4.14 13.41 6.54
CA LEU A 155 4.57 12.06 6.19
C LEU A 155 4.70 11.13 7.41
N ARG A 156 5.22 11.63 8.54
CA ARG A 156 5.37 10.81 9.75
C ARG A 156 4.03 10.44 10.38
N GLU A 157 3.11 11.41 10.41
CA GLU A 157 1.82 11.26 11.08
C GLU A 157 0.71 10.79 10.12
N GLN A 158 1.05 10.54 8.84
CA GLN A 158 0.11 10.07 7.81
C GLN A 158 -1.10 11.01 7.65
N HIS A 159 -0.83 12.31 7.56
CA HIS A 159 -1.83 13.34 7.31
C HIS A 159 -1.53 14.09 6.01
N PRO A 160 -2.54 14.66 5.34
CA PRO A 160 -2.31 15.54 4.20
C PRO A 160 -1.45 16.75 4.59
N GLN A 161 -0.47 17.08 3.74
CA GLN A 161 0.47 18.19 4.04
C GLN A 161 -0.26 19.53 4.27
N TRP A 162 -1.31 19.82 3.50
CA TRP A 162 -2.08 21.05 3.65
C TRP A 162 -2.74 21.17 5.02
N MET A 163 -3.23 20.05 5.58
CA MET A 163 -3.84 20.01 6.90
C MET A 163 -2.82 20.29 8.00
N VAL A 164 -1.65 19.66 7.91
CA VAL A 164 -0.55 19.88 8.86
C VAL A 164 -0.04 21.32 8.78
N ALA A 165 0.12 21.87 7.58
CA ALA A 165 0.50 23.27 7.40
C ALA A 165 -0.51 24.22 8.07
N HIS A 166 -1.79 23.99 7.86
CA HIS A 166 -2.87 24.77 8.50
C HIS A 166 -2.82 24.68 10.03
N TRP A 167 -2.58 23.50 10.59
CA TRP A 167 -2.44 23.35 12.05
C TRP A 167 -1.22 24.08 12.61
N ILE A 168 -0.08 24.04 11.89
CA ILE A 168 1.11 24.78 12.30
C ILE A 168 0.85 26.29 12.30
N ASP A 169 0.12 26.80 11.32
CA ASP A 169 -0.24 28.23 11.23
C ASP A 169 -1.13 28.68 12.39
N ILE A 170 -2.05 27.81 12.85
CA ILE A 170 -2.99 28.14 13.94
C ILE A 170 -2.36 27.93 15.33
N TYR A 171 -1.68 26.82 15.53
CA TYR A 171 -1.27 26.36 16.86
C TYR A 171 0.25 26.47 17.11
N GLY A 172 1.03 26.82 16.08
CA GLY A 172 2.47 26.76 16.12
C GLY A 172 3.02 25.35 15.97
N TYR A 173 4.33 25.21 16.13
CA TYR A 173 5.04 23.95 15.93
C TYR A 173 5.16 23.15 17.21
#